data_6f96871258872a07d6534e658dbdf677
#
_entry.id   6f96871258872a07d6534e658dbdf677
#
_cell.length_a   1.000
_cell.length_b   1.000
_cell.length_c   1.000
_cell.angle_alpha   90.00
_cell.angle_beta   90.00
_cell.angle_gamma   90.00
#
_symmetry.space_group_name_H-M   'P 1'
#
loop_
_entity.id
_entity.type
_entity.pdbx_description
1 polymer ?
#
loop_
_entity_poly.entity_id
_entity_poly.type
_entity_poly.pdbx_seq_one_letter_code
_entity_poly.pdbx_strand_id
1 'polypeptide(L)'
;MPLNPSEQPIQVFFSYSHKDEALRDELSTHLAVLKRQRLIREWHDRQIPAGDVWKEAIDDRINEAGVILLLISADFLASDYCHEIEMKRALERHEKREAVVIPIILRPCNWQGSPFGKLQALPKDARPVTTWPNRDEAFTNISEGIRRAIERLQ
;
A
#
# COMPACT_ATOMS: atom_id res chain seq x y z
N MET A 1 4.02 27.06 -17.23
CA MET A 1 4.41 25.70 -17.60
C MET A 1 3.29 24.74 -17.26
N PRO A 2 2.81 23.98 -18.22
CA PRO A 2 1.76 23.03 -17.89
C PRO A 2 2.29 21.98 -16.92
N LEU A 3 1.42 21.56 -15.99
CA LEU A 3 1.77 20.51 -15.05
C LEU A 3 1.92 19.20 -15.82
N ASN A 4 3.09 18.60 -15.72
CA ASN A 4 3.27 17.25 -16.23
C ASN A 4 2.46 16.29 -15.37
N PRO A 5 2.01 15.15 -15.91
CA PRO A 5 1.39 14.14 -15.08
C PRO A 5 2.22 13.78 -13.85
N SER A 6 3.58 13.83 -13.99
CA SER A 6 4.50 13.57 -12.90
C SER A 6 4.47 14.62 -11.78
N GLU A 7 3.89 15.79 -12.04
CA GLU A 7 3.78 16.84 -11.02
C GLU A 7 2.54 16.65 -10.14
N GLN A 8 1.62 15.79 -10.56
CA GLN A 8 0.45 15.46 -9.74
C GLN A 8 0.78 14.29 -8.84
N PRO A 9 0.53 14.42 -7.53
CA PRO A 9 0.78 13.30 -6.61
C PRO A 9 -0.01 12.06 -7.00
N ILE A 10 0.66 10.92 -6.96
CA ILE A 10 0.01 9.63 -7.17
C ILE A 10 -0.70 9.28 -5.87
N GLN A 11 -1.97 8.93 -5.95
CA GLN A 11 -2.72 8.54 -4.78
C GLN A 11 -2.30 7.14 -4.34
N VAL A 12 -1.93 7.01 -3.06
CA VAL A 12 -1.53 5.74 -2.46
C VAL A 12 -2.62 5.30 -1.49
N PHE A 13 -3.10 4.09 -1.66
CA PHE A 13 -4.07 3.49 -0.76
C PHE A 13 -3.38 2.40 0.06
N PHE A 14 -3.60 2.42 1.38
CA PHE A 14 -3.11 1.38 2.29
C PHE A 14 -4.24 0.43 2.61
N SER A 15 -4.09 -0.84 2.25
CA SER A 15 -4.99 -1.89 2.71
C SER A 15 -4.29 -2.64 3.85
N TYR A 16 -4.86 -2.62 5.04
CA TYR A 16 -4.20 -3.19 6.21
C TYR A 16 -5.20 -3.55 7.31
N SER A 17 -4.78 -4.45 8.19
CA SER A 17 -5.56 -4.77 9.40
C SER A 17 -5.31 -3.70 10.46
N HIS A 18 -6.36 -3.32 11.20
CA HIS A 18 -6.22 -2.35 12.30
C HIS A 18 -5.19 -2.80 13.34
N LYS A 19 -4.94 -4.09 13.45
CA LYS A 19 -3.92 -4.61 14.36
C LYS A 19 -2.51 -4.23 13.94
N ASP A 20 -2.32 -3.87 12.69
CA ASP A 20 -1.02 -3.45 12.14
C ASP A 20 -0.93 -1.92 12.01
N GLU A 21 -1.83 -1.18 12.63
CA GLU A 21 -1.85 0.28 12.50
C GLU A 21 -0.54 0.94 12.91
N ALA A 22 0.08 0.45 13.97
CA ALA A 22 1.36 1.00 14.41
C ALA A 22 2.45 0.85 13.35
N LEU A 23 2.53 -0.31 12.70
CA LEU A 23 3.50 -0.53 11.62
C LEU A 23 3.16 0.30 10.39
N ARG A 24 1.88 0.42 10.09
CA ARG A 24 1.42 1.28 8.98
C ARG A 24 1.82 2.74 9.25
N ASP A 25 1.69 3.23 10.47
CA ASP A 25 2.08 4.58 10.83
C ASP A 25 3.59 4.79 10.71
N GLU A 26 4.39 3.80 11.09
CA GLU A 26 5.84 3.86 10.89
C GLU A 26 6.19 3.95 9.40
N LEU A 27 5.53 3.16 8.56
CA LEU A 27 5.73 3.24 7.11
C LEU A 27 5.35 4.62 6.58
N SER A 28 4.20 5.16 7.00
CA SER A 28 3.76 6.48 6.59
C SER A 28 4.80 7.54 6.93
N THR A 29 5.43 7.43 8.09
CA THR A 29 6.50 8.35 8.49
C THR A 29 7.69 8.27 7.54
N HIS A 30 8.06 7.06 7.12
CA HIS A 30 9.16 6.87 6.16
C HIS A 30 8.81 7.35 4.75
N LEU A 31 7.54 7.50 4.44
CA LEU A 31 7.10 8.03 3.14
C LEU A 31 6.99 9.55 3.13
N ALA A 32 7.29 10.21 4.25
CA ALA A 32 7.15 11.66 4.38
C ALA A 32 7.94 12.44 3.31
N VAL A 33 9.13 11.97 2.95
CA VAL A 33 9.94 12.62 1.91
C VAL A 33 9.22 12.59 0.57
N LEU A 34 8.62 11.46 0.22
CA LEU A 34 7.86 11.33 -1.03
C LEU A 34 6.64 12.25 -1.03
N LYS A 35 6.00 12.42 0.12
CA LYS A 35 4.86 13.34 0.25
C LYS A 35 5.29 14.79 0.11
N ARG A 36 6.42 15.17 0.71
CA ARG A 36 6.95 16.54 0.60
C ARG A 36 7.38 16.87 -0.83
N GLN A 37 7.88 15.87 -1.55
CA GLN A 37 8.27 16.03 -2.95
C GLN A 37 7.07 16.01 -3.89
N ARG A 38 5.85 15.87 -3.34
CA ARG A 38 4.60 15.80 -4.09
C ARG A 38 4.55 14.64 -5.07
N LEU A 39 5.26 13.55 -4.76
CA LEU A 39 5.21 12.34 -5.56
C LEU A 39 4.02 11.48 -5.22
N ILE A 40 3.57 11.52 -3.95
CA ILE A 40 2.43 10.74 -3.48
C ILE A 40 1.50 11.55 -2.58
N ARG A 41 0.25 11.10 -2.53
CA ARG A 41 -0.74 11.47 -1.52
C ARG A 41 -1.25 10.18 -0.93
N GLU A 42 -1.27 10.05 0.39
CA GLU A 42 -1.77 8.81 1.00
C GLU A 42 -3.18 8.97 1.52
N TRP A 43 -3.91 7.84 1.53
CA TRP A 43 -5.25 7.76 2.10
C TRP A 43 -5.39 6.45 2.87
N HIS A 44 -6.19 6.48 3.93
CA HIS A 44 -6.53 5.31 4.73
C HIS A 44 -7.91 5.50 5.34
N ASP A 45 -8.51 4.42 5.87
CA ASP A 45 -9.90 4.41 6.31
C ASP A 45 -10.20 5.38 7.46
N ARG A 46 -9.21 5.78 8.25
CA ARG A 46 -9.41 6.78 9.31
C ARG A 46 -9.79 8.17 8.78
N GLN A 47 -9.62 8.39 7.47
CA GLN A 47 -9.92 9.68 6.85
C GLN A 47 -11.37 9.78 6.36
N ILE A 48 -12.19 8.78 6.63
CA ILE A 48 -13.59 8.80 6.20
C ILE A 48 -14.36 9.76 7.10
N PRO A 49 -15.02 10.80 6.52
CA PRO A 49 -15.79 11.75 7.31
C PRO A 49 -16.97 11.10 8.01
N ALA A 50 -17.33 11.64 9.17
CA ALA A 50 -18.51 11.19 9.88
C ALA A 50 -19.75 11.38 9.00
N GLY A 51 -20.60 10.37 8.97
CA GLY A 51 -21.82 10.39 8.16
C GLY A 51 -21.67 9.80 6.77
N ASP A 52 -20.46 9.62 6.27
CA ASP A 52 -20.24 8.95 4.98
C ASP A 52 -20.52 7.45 5.07
N VAL A 53 -20.92 6.87 3.95
CA VAL A 53 -21.05 5.42 3.86
C VAL A 53 -19.65 4.84 3.72
N TRP A 54 -19.19 4.14 4.75
CA TRP A 54 -17.82 3.66 4.85
C TRP A 54 -17.39 2.82 3.65
N LYS A 55 -18.22 1.87 3.22
CA LYS A 55 -17.88 1.01 2.08
C LYS A 55 -17.69 1.80 0.79
N GLU A 56 -18.58 2.77 0.54
CA GLU A 56 -18.49 3.59 -0.67
C GLU A 56 -17.22 4.44 -0.68
N ALA A 57 -16.84 5.00 0.47
CA ALA A 57 -15.62 5.78 0.57
C ALA A 57 -14.39 4.94 0.29
N ILE A 58 -14.34 3.71 0.80
CA ILE A 58 -13.24 2.79 0.53
C ILE A 58 -13.18 2.42 -0.95
N ASP A 59 -14.32 2.05 -1.55
CA ASP A 59 -14.37 1.68 -2.96
C ASP A 59 -13.91 2.82 -3.85
N ASP A 60 -14.31 4.05 -3.56
CA ASP A 60 -13.89 5.22 -4.33
C ASP A 60 -12.38 5.41 -4.25
N ARG A 61 -11.80 5.25 -3.07
CA ARG A 61 -10.37 5.46 -2.88
C ARG A 61 -9.54 4.38 -3.55
N ILE A 62 -9.99 3.14 -3.52
CA ILE A 62 -9.31 2.05 -4.24
C ILE A 62 -9.36 2.32 -5.75
N ASN A 63 -10.49 2.81 -6.25
CA ASN A 63 -10.64 3.11 -7.67
C ASN A 63 -9.81 4.30 -8.14
N GLU A 64 -9.49 5.23 -7.24
CA GLU A 64 -8.70 6.42 -7.56
C GLU A 64 -7.19 6.20 -7.39
N ALA A 65 -6.79 5.22 -6.61
CA ALA A 65 -5.39 5.03 -6.27
C ALA A 65 -4.57 4.58 -7.47
N GLY A 66 -3.37 5.15 -7.61
CA GLY A 66 -2.39 4.70 -8.61
C GLY A 66 -1.44 3.64 -8.05
N VAL A 67 -1.25 3.63 -6.73
CA VAL A 67 -0.46 2.63 -6.02
C VAL A 67 -1.28 2.11 -4.85
N ILE A 68 -1.40 0.80 -4.75
CA ILE A 68 -2.13 0.15 -3.66
C ILE A 68 -1.14 -0.71 -2.89
N LEU A 69 -0.97 -0.39 -1.60
CA LEU A 69 -0.05 -1.11 -0.73
C LEU A 69 -0.85 -2.10 0.12
N LEU A 70 -0.56 -3.39 -0.05
CA LEU A 70 -1.16 -4.45 0.75
C LEU A 70 -0.21 -4.76 1.90
N LEU A 71 -0.57 -4.36 3.11
CA LEU A 71 0.27 -4.58 4.29
C LEU A 71 -0.02 -5.97 4.85
N ILE A 72 0.87 -6.90 4.54
CA ILE A 72 0.64 -8.33 4.72
C ILE A 72 1.04 -8.80 6.13
N SER A 73 0.13 -9.46 6.79
CA SER A 73 0.33 -10.09 8.10
C SER A 73 -0.72 -11.19 8.24
N ALA A 74 -0.59 -12.01 9.27
CA ALA A 74 -1.62 -13.02 9.54
C ALA A 74 -2.98 -12.38 9.78
N ASP A 75 -3.01 -11.23 10.47
CA ASP A 75 -4.26 -10.51 10.72
C ASP A 75 -4.87 -9.98 9.42
N PHE A 76 -4.03 -9.48 8.50
CA PHE A 76 -4.52 -9.05 7.18
C PHE A 76 -5.15 -10.22 6.42
N LEU A 77 -4.46 -11.36 6.39
CA LEU A 77 -4.94 -12.54 5.66
C LEU A 77 -6.22 -13.11 6.29
N ALA A 78 -6.40 -12.94 7.59
CA ALA A 78 -7.57 -13.40 8.30
C ALA A 78 -8.77 -12.45 8.19
N SER A 79 -8.56 -11.23 7.71
CA SER A 79 -9.63 -10.24 7.58
C SER A 79 -10.46 -10.52 6.33
N ASP A 80 -11.71 -10.93 6.52
CA ASP A 80 -12.61 -11.19 5.40
C ASP A 80 -12.83 -9.93 4.57
N TYR A 81 -12.94 -8.78 5.22
CA TYR A 81 -13.14 -7.52 4.52
C TYR A 81 -11.95 -7.16 3.63
N CYS A 82 -10.73 -7.18 4.18
CA CYS A 82 -9.54 -6.86 3.39
C CYS A 82 -9.38 -7.85 2.23
N HIS A 83 -9.63 -9.13 2.49
CA HIS A 83 -9.44 -10.17 1.50
C HIS A 83 -10.46 -10.11 0.37
N GLU A 84 -11.74 -9.99 0.71
CA GLU A 84 -12.82 -10.11 -0.28
C GLU A 84 -13.08 -8.83 -1.07
N ILE A 85 -12.92 -7.68 -0.46
CA ILE A 85 -13.30 -6.41 -1.08
C ILE A 85 -12.09 -5.63 -1.57
N GLU A 86 -11.21 -5.24 -0.65
CA GLU A 86 -10.09 -4.38 -1.01
C GLU A 86 -9.08 -5.09 -1.90
N MET A 87 -8.66 -6.28 -1.51
CA MET A 87 -7.65 -7.01 -2.26
C MET A 87 -8.15 -7.42 -3.64
N LYS A 88 -9.37 -7.92 -3.72
CA LYS A 88 -9.93 -8.35 -5.00
C LYS A 88 -9.99 -7.21 -6.00
N ARG A 89 -10.51 -6.05 -5.57
CA ARG A 89 -10.59 -4.87 -6.45
C ARG A 89 -9.19 -4.37 -6.84
N ALA A 90 -8.26 -4.37 -5.89
CA ALA A 90 -6.89 -3.96 -6.16
C ALA A 90 -6.25 -4.82 -7.24
N LEU A 91 -6.40 -6.15 -7.14
CA LEU A 91 -5.83 -7.06 -8.12
C LEU A 91 -6.46 -6.93 -9.49
N GLU A 92 -7.77 -6.67 -9.57
CA GLU A 92 -8.43 -6.38 -10.84
C GLU A 92 -7.82 -5.17 -11.52
N ARG A 93 -7.59 -4.10 -10.76
CA ARG A 93 -6.99 -2.88 -11.31
C ARG A 93 -5.54 -3.10 -11.73
N HIS A 94 -4.80 -3.92 -10.97
CA HIS A 94 -3.43 -4.26 -11.32
C HIS A 94 -3.36 -5.01 -12.66
N GLU A 95 -4.23 -6.00 -12.85
CA GLU A 95 -4.29 -6.77 -14.10
C GLU A 95 -4.63 -5.89 -15.30
N LYS A 96 -5.49 -4.91 -15.09
CA LYS A 96 -5.88 -3.96 -16.15
C LYS A 96 -4.88 -2.83 -16.32
N ARG A 97 -3.78 -2.83 -15.56
CA ARG A 97 -2.75 -1.77 -15.56
C ARG A 97 -3.29 -0.39 -15.22
N GLU A 98 -4.33 -0.34 -14.41
CA GLU A 98 -4.90 0.90 -13.89
C GLU A 98 -4.21 1.35 -12.61
N ALA A 99 -3.57 0.44 -11.91
CA ALA A 99 -2.85 0.71 -10.68
C ALA A 99 -1.73 -0.30 -10.50
N VAL A 100 -0.77 0.02 -9.63
CA VAL A 100 0.29 -0.91 -9.24
C VAL A 100 -0.01 -1.40 -7.83
N VAL A 101 -0.08 -2.70 -7.64
CA VAL A 101 -0.28 -3.32 -6.32
C VAL A 101 1.06 -3.81 -5.82
N ILE A 102 1.45 -3.39 -4.63
CA ILE A 102 2.72 -3.78 -4.01
C ILE A 102 2.43 -4.45 -2.66
N PRO A 103 2.66 -5.76 -2.55
CA PRO A 103 2.60 -6.42 -1.25
C PRO A 103 3.76 -5.99 -0.38
N ILE A 104 3.48 -5.65 0.88
CA ILE A 104 4.50 -5.28 1.86
C ILE A 104 4.39 -6.27 3.01
N ILE A 105 5.42 -7.07 3.20
CA ILE A 105 5.39 -8.12 4.19
C ILE A 105 5.79 -7.54 5.54
N LEU A 106 4.79 -7.28 6.37
CA LEU A 106 5.01 -6.69 7.69
C LEU A 106 5.50 -7.72 8.71
N ARG A 107 4.81 -8.84 8.78
CA ARG A 107 5.09 -9.89 9.77
C ARG A 107 5.09 -11.25 9.10
N PRO A 108 5.84 -12.24 9.62
CA PRO A 108 5.87 -13.57 9.03
C PRO A 108 4.46 -14.18 8.96
N CYS A 109 4.10 -14.70 7.79
CA CYS A 109 2.81 -15.34 7.60
C CYS A 109 2.80 -16.14 6.29
N ASN A 110 1.77 -16.93 6.08
CA ASN A 110 1.62 -17.80 4.91
C ASN A 110 0.97 -17.04 3.74
N TRP A 111 1.68 -16.10 3.15
CA TRP A 111 1.13 -15.25 2.09
C TRP A 111 1.36 -15.77 0.67
N GLN A 112 2.33 -16.66 0.46
CA GLN A 112 2.70 -17.10 -0.89
C GLN A 112 1.58 -17.82 -1.62
N GLY A 113 0.68 -18.49 -0.90
CA GLY A 113 -0.46 -19.17 -1.49
C GLY A 113 -1.66 -18.26 -1.79
N SER A 114 -1.57 -16.97 -1.47
CA SER A 114 -2.65 -16.03 -1.70
C SER A 114 -2.68 -15.55 -3.15
N PRO A 115 -3.79 -14.93 -3.59
CA PRO A 115 -3.90 -14.43 -4.96
C PRO A 115 -2.81 -13.43 -5.36
N PHE A 116 -2.24 -12.70 -4.42
CA PHE A 116 -1.16 -11.73 -4.69
C PHE A 116 0.24 -12.32 -4.48
N GLY A 117 0.34 -13.61 -4.20
CA GLY A 117 1.64 -14.25 -3.95
C GLY A 117 2.60 -14.25 -5.13
N LYS A 118 2.11 -13.95 -6.33
CA LYS A 118 2.94 -13.86 -7.53
C LYS A 118 3.55 -12.47 -7.73
N LEU A 119 3.07 -11.47 -7.00
CA LEU A 119 3.55 -10.10 -7.17
C LEU A 119 4.87 -9.91 -6.45
N GLN A 120 5.70 -9.02 -7.01
CA GLN A 120 6.96 -8.65 -6.39
C GLN A 120 6.67 -7.91 -5.08
N ALA A 121 7.14 -8.43 -3.98
CA ALA A 121 6.89 -7.89 -2.65
C ALA A 121 8.06 -7.07 -2.12
N LEU A 122 7.79 -6.22 -1.13
CA LEU A 122 8.79 -5.46 -0.41
C LEU A 122 8.70 -5.84 1.08
N PRO A 123 9.71 -5.65 1.88
CA PRO A 123 11.06 -5.20 1.52
C PRO A 123 11.84 -6.26 0.75
N LYS A 124 13.13 -6.01 0.52
CA LYS A 124 14.01 -6.88 -0.26
C LYS A 124 13.85 -8.35 0.15
N ASP A 125 13.76 -9.22 -0.88
CA ASP A 125 13.60 -10.68 -0.73
C ASP A 125 12.31 -11.07 0.00
N ALA A 126 11.34 -10.16 0.07
CA ALA A 126 10.09 -10.35 0.80
C ALA A 126 10.33 -10.69 2.27
N ARG A 127 11.43 -10.22 2.84
CA ARG A 127 11.77 -10.47 4.23
C ARG A 127 10.89 -9.64 5.14
N PRO A 128 10.08 -10.26 6.03
CA PRO A 128 9.14 -9.50 6.85
C PRO A 128 9.82 -8.40 7.66
N VAL A 129 9.18 -7.24 7.72
CA VAL A 129 9.71 -6.07 8.42
C VAL A 129 10.16 -6.38 9.85
N THR A 130 9.33 -7.14 10.57
CA THR A 130 9.63 -7.44 11.98
C THR A 130 10.81 -8.39 12.16
N THR A 131 11.30 -9.03 11.11
CA THR A 131 12.48 -9.92 11.18
C THR A 131 13.79 -9.20 10.85
N TRP A 132 13.73 -7.96 10.41
CA TRP A 132 14.92 -7.18 10.14
C TRP A 132 15.57 -6.77 11.48
N PRO A 133 16.90 -6.76 11.56
CA PRO A 133 17.57 -6.28 12.78
C PRO A 133 17.21 -4.83 13.13
N ASN A 134 16.93 -4.02 12.10
CA ASN A 134 16.56 -2.62 12.26
C ASN A 134 15.33 -2.30 11.41
N ARG A 135 14.24 -1.92 12.06
CA ARG A 135 13.00 -1.62 11.31
C ARG A 135 13.12 -0.40 10.41
N ASP A 136 13.92 0.58 10.80
CA ASP A 136 14.11 1.76 9.95
C ASP A 136 14.77 1.36 8.62
N GLU A 137 15.69 0.41 8.64
CA GLU A 137 16.29 -0.09 7.41
C GLU A 137 15.25 -0.79 6.53
N ALA A 138 14.37 -1.58 7.15
CA ALA A 138 13.32 -2.26 6.41
C ALA A 138 12.38 -1.24 5.75
N PHE A 139 11.92 -0.25 6.49
CA PHE A 139 11.03 0.77 5.94
C PHE A 139 11.71 1.67 4.91
N THR A 140 13.00 1.95 5.08
CA THR A 140 13.77 2.69 4.08
C THR A 140 13.83 1.91 2.77
N ASN A 141 14.07 0.60 2.86
CA ASN A 141 14.07 -0.27 1.68
C ASN A 141 12.70 -0.25 0.98
N ILE A 142 11.62 -0.29 1.75
CA ILE A 142 10.26 -0.22 1.21
C ILE A 142 10.04 1.13 0.52
N SER A 143 10.42 2.23 1.16
CA SER A 143 10.26 3.57 0.60
C SER A 143 11.00 3.71 -0.73
N GLU A 144 12.21 3.17 -0.83
CA GLU A 144 12.96 3.18 -2.09
C GLU A 144 12.29 2.35 -3.17
N GLY A 145 11.73 1.20 -2.82
CA GLY A 145 10.99 0.36 -3.75
C GLY A 145 9.74 1.04 -4.27
N ILE A 146 9.03 1.74 -3.39
CA ILE A 146 7.85 2.51 -3.78
C ILE A 146 8.24 3.66 -4.71
N ARG A 147 9.34 4.36 -4.40
CA ARG A 147 9.84 5.43 -5.27
C ARG A 147 10.11 4.90 -6.68
N ARG A 148 10.79 3.76 -6.79
CA ARG A 148 11.08 3.16 -8.11
C ARG A 148 9.81 2.80 -8.87
N ALA A 149 8.79 2.28 -8.17
CA ALA A 149 7.52 1.97 -8.79
C ALA A 149 6.83 3.24 -9.32
N ILE A 150 6.86 4.32 -8.54
CA ILE A 150 6.28 5.59 -8.93
C ILE A 150 7.00 6.17 -10.15
N GLU A 151 8.32 6.10 -10.18
CA GLU A 151 9.11 6.59 -11.31
C GLU A 151 8.74 5.89 -12.62
N ARG A 152 8.40 4.62 -12.55
CA ARG A 152 7.95 3.87 -13.73
C ARG A 152 6.56 4.26 -14.21
N LEU A 153 5.76 4.87 -13.35
CA LEU A 153 4.41 5.35 -13.71
C LEU A 153 4.45 6.75 -14.35
N GLN A 154 5.57 7.42 -14.24
CA GLN A 154 5.75 8.78 -14.78
C GLN A 154 6.43 8.79 -16.19
#